data_6b5fcf7ccdbca115403aff98c3d8ad48
#
_entry.id   6b5fcf7ccdbca115403aff98c3d8ad48
#
_cell.length_a   1.000
_cell.length_b   1.000
_cell.length_c   1.000
_cell.angle_alpha   90.00
_cell.angle_beta   90.00
_cell.angle_gamma   90.00
#
_symmetry.space_group_name_H-M   'P 1'
#
loop_
_entity.id
_entity.type
_entity.pdbx_description
1 polymer ?
#
loop_
_entity_poly.entity_id
_entity_poly.type
_entity_poly.pdbx_seq_one_letter_code
_entity_poly.pdbx_strand_id
1 'polypeptide(L)'
;MGGRDLIQQFEWDAEKEKANIKKHGIDFETAKYVFNDEYRVEFLDSAHSTLKEFRYITIGFVDQMLTVIYTDRNDAIRIISARIATMKEARLYYDDNNKIYS
;
A
#
# COMPACT_ATOMS: atom_id res chain seq x y z
N MET A 1 8.35 -22.18 -11.24
CA MET A 1 8.09 -21.73 -11.01
C MET A 1 7.66 -21.19 -10.64
N GLY A 2 7.53 -20.83 -10.27
CA GLY A 2 7.01 -20.15 -10.11
C GLY A 2 6.57 -19.46 -9.95
N GLY A 3 6.29 -19.01 -9.81
CA GLY A 3 5.78 -18.19 -9.76
C GLY A 3 5.23 -17.70 -9.93
N ARG A 4 5.14 -17.65 -10.08
CA ARG A 4 4.54 -17.20 -10.14
C ARG A 4 3.71 -16.77 -10.16
N ASP A 5 4.17 -16.93 -10.82
CA ASP A 5 3.05 -16.69 -10.88
C ASP A 5 2.26 -16.00 -10.44
N LEU A 6 2.51 -15.66 -10.22
CA LEU A 6 1.74 -15.01 -9.30
C LEU A 6 1.64 -13.57 -9.56
N ILE A 7 0.85 -13.26 -10.50
CA ILE A 7 0.59 -11.88 -10.79
C ILE A 7 -0.53 -11.46 -9.88
N GLN A 8 -0.23 -10.60 -8.93
CA GLN A 8 -1.23 -10.06 -8.03
C GLN A 8 -2.21 -9.20 -8.81
N GLN A 9 -3.49 -9.44 -8.62
CA GLN A 9 -4.53 -8.64 -9.25
C GLN A 9 -4.78 -7.38 -8.44
N PHE A 10 -4.89 -6.25 -9.13
CA PHE A 10 -5.19 -4.96 -8.52
C PHE A 10 -6.44 -4.38 -9.12
N GLU A 11 -7.21 -3.68 -8.32
CA GLU A 11 -8.38 -2.96 -8.78
C GLU A 11 -8.50 -1.64 -8.02
N TRP A 12 -9.27 -0.71 -8.56
CA TRP A 12 -9.58 0.54 -7.88
C TRP A 12 -10.72 1.25 -8.58
N ASP A 13 -11.30 2.20 -7.87
CA ASP A 13 -12.36 3.05 -8.39
C ASP A 13 -11.72 4.24 -9.12
N ALA A 14 -12.08 4.44 -10.37
CA ALA A 14 -11.46 5.49 -11.19
C ALA A 14 -11.70 6.90 -10.63
N GLU A 15 -12.85 7.14 -10.03
CA GLU A 15 -13.15 8.45 -9.45
C GLU A 15 -12.35 8.69 -8.18
N LYS A 16 -12.14 7.66 -7.40
CA LYS A 16 -11.30 7.76 -6.20
C LYS A 16 -9.85 8.02 -6.59
N GLU A 17 -9.38 7.38 -7.66
CA GLU A 17 -8.03 7.65 -8.15
C GLU A 17 -7.87 9.09 -8.58
N LYS A 18 -8.84 9.62 -9.33
CA LYS A 18 -8.82 11.01 -9.75
C LYS A 18 -8.71 11.96 -8.57
N ALA A 19 -9.55 11.72 -7.56
CA ALA A 19 -9.53 12.55 -6.35
C ALA A 19 -8.20 12.41 -5.62
N ASN A 20 -7.64 11.20 -5.60
CA ASN A 20 -6.36 10.95 -4.95
C ASN A 20 -5.22 11.69 -5.65
N ILE A 21 -5.20 11.66 -6.98
CA ILE A 21 -4.19 12.38 -7.76
C ILE A 21 -4.27 13.87 -7.47
N LYS A 22 -5.49 14.41 -7.46
CA LYS A 22 -5.70 15.83 -7.20
C LYS A 22 -5.20 16.22 -5.80
N LYS A 23 -5.43 15.36 -4.82
CA LYS A 23 -5.08 15.66 -3.43
C LYS A 23 -3.62 15.37 -3.10
N HIS A 24 -3.08 14.27 -3.62
CA HIS A 24 -1.77 13.76 -3.22
C HIS A 24 -0.75 13.65 -4.35
N GLY A 25 -1.19 13.76 -5.60
CA GLY A 25 -0.29 13.67 -6.74
C GLY A 25 0.18 12.26 -7.07
N ILE A 26 -0.42 11.24 -6.48
CA ILE A 26 0.00 9.85 -6.67
C ILE A 26 -1.13 9.10 -7.38
N ASP A 27 -0.81 8.47 -8.52
CA ASP A 27 -1.78 7.63 -9.20
C ASP A 27 -1.70 6.20 -8.64
N PHE A 28 -2.74 5.42 -8.86
CA PHE A 28 -2.79 4.08 -8.29
C PHE A 28 -1.98 3.07 -9.09
N GLU A 29 -1.73 3.36 -10.36
CA GLU A 29 -0.86 2.54 -11.18
C GLU A 29 0.56 2.56 -10.61
N THR A 30 1.04 3.73 -10.19
CA THR A 30 2.32 3.86 -9.52
C THR A 30 2.29 3.22 -8.13
N ALA A 31 1.21 3.48 -7.38
CA ALA A 31 1.09 3.00 -6.01
C ALA A 31 1.15 1.48 -5.92
N LYS A 32 0.64 0.76 -6.92
CA LYS A 32 0.62 -0.71 -6.86
C LYS A 32 2.03 -1.30 -6.77
N TYR A 33 3.04 -0.59 -7.23
CA TYR A 33 4.41 -1.10 -7.18
C TYR A 33 5.00 -1.13 -5.78
N VAL A 34 4.34 -0.49 -4.80
CA VAL A 34 4.72 -0.65 -3.39
C VAL A 34 4.69 -2.13 -2.99
N PHE A 35 3.76 -2.89 -3.58
CA PHE A 35 3.60 -4.30 -3.24
C PHE A 35 4.75 -5.17 -3.74
N ASN A 36 5.61 -4.63 -4.60
CA ASN A 36 6.82 -5.32 -5.04
C ASN A 36 8.01 -5.07 -4.12
N ASP A 37 7.89 -4.14 -3.19
CA ASP A 37 8.95 -3.87 -2.23
C ASP A 37 8.91 -4.94 -1.14
N GLU A 38 9.88 -5.83 -1.14
CA GLU A 38 9.91 -6.93 -0.17
C GLU A 38 10.19 -6.46 1.25
N TYR A 39 10.60 -5.21 1.41
CA TYR A 39 10.86 -4.62 2.72
C TYR A 39 9.68 -3.78 3.23
N ARG A 40 8.60 -3.72 2.47
CA ARG A 40 7.44 -2.95 2.90
C ARG A 40 6.89 -3.45 4.22
N VAL A 41 6.38 -2.54 5.01
CA VAL A 41 5.73 -2.90 6.26
C VAL A 41 4.22 -2.78 6.09
N GLU A 42 3.49 -3.53 6.89
CA GLU A 42 2.05 -3.59 6.72
C GLU A 42 1.36 -3.81 8.05
N PHE A 43 0.26 -3.14 8.25
CA PHE A 43 -0.54 -3.33 9.48
C PHE A 43 -2.00 -3.00 9.21
N LEU A 44 -2.84 -3.51 10.11
CA LEU A 44 -4.28 -3.30 10.02
C LEU A 44 -4.62 -1.86 10.37
N ASP A 45 -5.44 -1.22 9.54
CA ASP A 45 -6.00 0.09 9.86
C ASP A 45 -7.30 -0.15 10.63
N SER A 46 -7.18 -0.36 11.93
CA SER A 46 -8.33 -0.72 12.75
C SER A 46 -9.33 0.42 12.85
N ALA A 47 -8.88 1.66 12.73
CA ALA A 47 -9.76 2.82 12.83
C ALA A 47 -10.76 2.88 11.67
N HIS A 48 -10.38 2.37 10.50
CA HIS A 48 -11.22 2.44 9.31
C HIS A 48 -11.71 1.08 8.85
N SER A 49 -11.45 0.04 9.62
CA SER A 49 -11.91 -1.31 9.29
C SER A 49 -13.27 -1.58 9.92
N THR A 50 -14.04 -2.45 9.28
CA THR A 50 -15.31 -2.94 9.81
C THR A 50 -15.27 -4.45 9.80
N LEU A 51 -16.26 -5.11 10.38
CA LEU A 51 -16.36 -6.56 10.34
C LEU A 51 -16.54 -7.08 8.91
N LYS A 52 -17.01 -6.23 8.01
CA LYS A 52 -17.24 -6.61 6.62
C LYS A 52 -16.06 -6.29 5.73
N GLU A 53 -15.22 -5.36 6.12
CA GLU A 53 -14.11 -4.93 5.30
C GLU A 53 -12.94 -4.49 6.16
N PHE A 54 -11.83 -5.23 6.05
CA PHE A 54 -10.61 -4.86 6.73
C PHE A 54 -9.75 -4.01 5.80
N ARG A 55 -9.30 -2.88 6.32
CA ARG A 55 -8.40 -2.00 5.59
C ARG A 55 -7.00 -2.13 6.15
N TYR A 56 -6.04 -2.11 5.26
CA TYR A 56 -4.63 -2.26 5.60
C TYR A 56 -3.85 -1.05 5.15
N ILE A 57 -2.80 -0.77 5.88
CA ILE A 57 -1.85 0.29 5.56
C ILE A 57 -0.56 -0.40 5.22
N THR A 58 0.01 -0.11 4.04
CA THR A 58 1.33 -0.61 3.71
C THR A 58 2.22 0.58 3.35
N ILE A 59 3.47 0.52 3.80
CA ILE A 59 4.45 1.57 3.57
C ILE A 59 5.61 0.94 2.83
N GLY A 60 5.93 1.46 1.66
CA GLY A 60 6.99 0.92 0.83
C GLY A 60 7.59 1.97 -0.07
N PHE A 61 8.65 1.59 -0.75
CA PHE A 61 9.43 2.50 -1.58
C PHE A 61 9.18 2.27 -3.07
N VAL A 62 8.75 3.34 -3.75
CA VAL A 62 8.62 3.38 -5.20
C VAL A 62 9.14 4.76 -5.61
N ASP A 63 10.43 4.86 -5.90
CA ASP A 63 11.11 6.13 -6.16
C ASP A 63 11.02 7.10 -4.99
N GLN A 64 10.04 6.94 -4.13
CA GLN A 64 9.85 7.70 -2.90
C GLN A 64 9.04 6.83 -1.95
N MET A 65 9.07 7.18 -0.68
CA MET A 65 8.34 6.41 0.32
C MET A 65 6.86 6.72 0.24
N LEU A 66 6.06 5.70 0.00
CA LEU A 66 4.60 5.84 -0.13
C LEU A 66 3.87 5.09 0.95
N THR A 67 2.73 5.64 1.35
CA THR A 67 1.77 4.96 2.21
C THR A 67 0.54 4.67 1.37
N VAL A 68 0.18 3.40 1.29
CA VAL A 68 -0.95 2.94 0.48
C VAL A 68 -1.96 2.26 1.39
N ILE A 69 -3.22 2.67 1.26
CA ILE A 69 -4.34 2.06 1.99
C ILE A 69 -5.06 1.16 1.01
N TYR A 70 -5.33 -0.07 1.43
CA TYR A 70 -5.99 -1.02 0.55
C TYR A 70 -6.85 -1.98 1.34
N THR A 71 -7.67 -2.74 0.63
CA THR A 71 -8.43 -3.85 1.19
C THR A 71 -8.33 -5.04 0.24
N ASP A 72 -8.50 -6.25 0.77
CA ASP A 72 -8.56 -7.45 -0.05
C ASP A 72 -9.99 -7.67 -0.51
N ARG A 73 -10.15 -8.01 -1.78
CA ARG A 73 -11.48 -8.19 -2.35
C ARG A 73 -11.44 -9.23 -3.44
N ASN A 74 -12.01 -10.40 -3.16
CA ASN A 74 -12.12 -11.49 -4.16
C ASN A 74 -10.77 -11.80 -4.81
N ASP A 75 -9.75 -12.01 -3.99
CA ASP A 75 -8.38 -12.32 -4.43
C ASP A 75 -7.67 -11.16 -5.14
N ALA A 76 -8.25 -9.98 -5.11
CA ALA A 76 -7.61 -8.79 -5.66
C ALA A 76 -7.31 -7.81 -4.53
N ILE A 77 -6.28 -7.02 -4.73
CA ILE A 77 -5.98 -5.91 -3.85
C ILE A 77 -6.71 -4.69 -4.40
N ARG A 78 -7.60 -4.13 -3.58
CA ARG A 78 -8.32 -2.92 -3.97
C ARG A 78 -7.67 -1.71 -3.33
N ILE A 79 -7.02 -0.89 -4.14
CA ILE A 79 -6.34 0.31 -3.64
C ILE A 79 -7.39 1.38 -3.34
N ILE A 80 -7.28 1.99 -2.17
CA ILE A 80 -8.23 2.99 -1.69
C ILE A 80 -7.61 4.38 -1.70
N SER A 81 -6.35 4.50 -1.28
CA SER A 81 -5.64 5.78 -1.35
C SER A 81 -4.14 5.54 -1.35
N ALA A 82 -3.40 6.55 -1.81
CA ALA A 82 -1.95 6.50 -1.84
C ALA A 82 -1.41 7.92 -1.67
N ARG A 83 -0.40 8.06 -0.85
CA ARG A 83 0.21 9.38 -0.59
C ARG A 83 1.66 9.20 -0.19
N ILE A 84 2.39 10.30 -0.17
CA ILE A 84 3.76 10.31 0.34
C ILE A 84 3.70 9.97 1.82
N ALA A 85 4.58 9.10 2.27
CA ALA A 85 4.65 8.71 3.67
C ALA A 85 5.06 9.92 4.54
N THR A 86 4.48 9.98 5.73
CA THR A 86 4.91 10.97 6.72
C THR A 86 6.27 10.54 7.27
N MET A 87 6.94 11.44 7.98
CA MET A 87 8.21 11.12 8.64
C MET A 87 8.05 9.94 9.60
N LYS A 88 6.95 9.93 10.33
CA LYS A 88 6.67 8.86 11.28
C LYS A 88 6.49 7.52 10.56
N GLU A 89 5.78 7.52 9.44
CA GLU A 89 5.56 6.33 8.64
C GLU A 89 6.86 5.82 8.02
N ALA A 90 7.66 6.73 7.47
CA ALA A 90 8.96 6.36 6.91
C ALA A 90 9.85 5.74 7.99
N ARG A 91 9.76 6.27 9.20
CA ARG A 91 10.54 5.74 10.32
C ARG A 91 10.12 4.31 10.66
N LEU A 92 8.82 4.01 10.59
CA LEU A 92 8.33 2.64 10.81
C LEU A 92 8.98 1.67 9.82
N TYR A 93 9.07 2.09 8.57
CA TYR A 93 9.70 1.28 7.53
C TYR A 93 11.17 1.01 7.85
N TYR A 94 11.92 2.04 8.19
CA TYR A 94 13.34 1.88 8.47
C TYR A 94 13.60 1.13 9.77
N ASP A 95 12.81 1.38 10.80
CA ASP A 95 12.99 0.70 12.08
C ASP A 95 12.70 -0.79 11.94
N ASP A 96 11.67 -1.18 11.22
CA ASP A 96 11.34 -2.57 11.02
C ASP A 96 12.46 -3.28 10.27
N ASN A 97 13.00 -2.66 9.22
CA ASN A 97 14.06 -3.25 8.43
C ASN A 97 15.39 -3.31 9.20
N ASN A 98 15.65 -2.33 10.03
CA ASN A 98 16.85 -2.39 10.89
C ASN A 98 16.79 -3.57 11.84
N LYS A 99 15.63 -3.91 12.35
CA LYS A 99 15.48 -5.07 13.23
C LYS A 99 15.82 -6.37 12.52
N ILE A 100 15.57 -6.44 11.22
CA ILE A 100 15.87 -7.62 10.44
C ILE A 100 17.37 -7.82 10.32
N TYR A 101 18.13 -6.75 10.29
CA TYR A 101 19.56 -6.78 10.07
C TYR A 101 20.40 -6.57 11.34
N SER A 102 19.75 -6.37 12.46
CA SER A 102 20.46 -6.21 13.72
C SER A 102 20.41 -7.49 14.61
#